data_99a46e8e3d74d4219dbee72ad1f4f914
#
_entry.id   99a46e8e3d74d4219dbee72ad1f4f914
#
_cell.length_a   1.000
_cell.length_b   1.000
_cell.length_c   1.000
_cell.angle_alpha   90.00
_cell.angle_beta   90.00
_cell.angle_gamma   90.00
#
_symmetry.space_group_name_H-M   'P 1'
#
loop_
_entity.id
_entity.type
_entity.pdbx_description
1 polymer ?
#
loop_
_entity_poly.entity_id
_entity_poly.type
_entity_poly.pdbx_seq_one_letter_code
_entity_poly.pdbx_strand_id
1 'polypeptide(L)'
;MESPASPDGTPPSAPIRVLIADDHVTVREGLAAIIGRQPDMLVVGEAADGQACVERWLQCRPDVTLLDLRMPVLDGIAAIEAIRRAAPSARLIVLTTFGTDHDISRAIRAGAKAYMLKDTQREELLDCIRAVHAGETRIPPLLVAKLAAEVSGEALTNRELEVLALLARGCSNKFIAQQLNISETTVKSHLRSVFNKLQVLSRTEAIAVASRRGLIQL
;
A
#
# COMPACT_ATOMS: atom_id res chain seq x y z
N MET A 1 -24.03 16.23 -50.28
CA MET A 1 -23.04 16.81 -49.36
C MET A 1 -22.69 15.74 -48.34
N GLU A 2 -21.70 14.97 -48.69
CA GLU A 2 -21.19 13.86 -47.85
C GLU A 2 -20.26 14.43 -46.78
N SER A 3 -20.57 14.14 -45.51
CA SER A 3 -19.66 14.41 -44.41
C SER A 3 -18.47 13.43 -44.46
N PRO A 4 -17.24 13.91 -44.22
CA PRO A 4 -16.07 13.02 -44.27
C PRO A 4 -16.06 12.08 -43.06
N ALA A 5 -16.01 10.79 -43.32
CA ALA A 5 -15.73 9.74 -42.35
C ALA A 5 -14.34 9.92 -41.76
N SER A 6 -14.20 9.88 -40.46
CA SER A 6 -12.89 9.87 -39.73
C SER A 6 -12.14 8.56 -40.05
N PRO A 7 -10.82 8.62 -40.33
CA PRO A 7 -10.04 7.49 -40.79
C PRO A 7 -9.32 6.75 -39.65
N ASP A 8 -9.99 6.29 -38.62
CA ASP A 8 -9.39 5.33 -37.70
C ASP A 8 -10.45 4.37 -37.16
N GLY A 9 -10.65 3.31 -37.95
CA GLY A 9 -11.54 2.19 -37.63
C GLY A 9 -10.95 1.21 -36.60
N THR A 10 -10.36 1.69 -35.53
CA THR A 10 -10.07 0.83 -34.38
C THR A 10 -11.38 0.74 -33.56
N PRO A 11 -11.94 -0.47 -33.36
CA PRO A 11 -13.10 -0.62 -32.50
C PRO A 11 -12.79 -0.01 -31.14
N PRO A 12 -13.73 0.72 -30.52
CA PRO A 12 -13.51 1.28 -29.18
C PRO A 12 -13.09 0.15 -28.25
N SER A 13 -11.89 0.27 -27.69
CA SER A 13 -11.41 -0.71 -26.69
C SER A 13 -12.45 -0.76 -25.55
N ALA A 14 -12.76 -1.97 -25.07
CA ALA A 14 -13.68 -2.13 -23.95
C ALA A 14 -13.26 -1.23 -22.78
N PRO A 15 -14.20 -0.59 -22.08
CA PRO A 15 -13.87 0.33 -20.99
C PRO A 15 -13.15 -0.41 -19.85
N ILE A 16 -12.18 0.25 -19.23
CA ILE A 16 -11.44 -0.24 -18.06
C ILE A 16 -12.43 -0.45 -16.91
N ARG A 17 -12.55 -1.66 -16.44
CA ARG A 17 -13.47 -2.04 -15.37
C ARG A 17 -12.83 -1.79 -14.01
N VAL A 18 -13.36 -0.84 -13.25
CA VAL A 18 -12.81 -0.40 -11.99
C VAL A 18 -13.70 -0.82 -10.82
N LEU A 19 -13.10 -1.47 -9.81
CA LEU A 19 -13.72 -1.72 -8.50
C LEU A 19 -13.18 -0.68 -7.52
N ILE A 20 -14.05 -0.10 -6.67
CA ILE A 20 -13.69 0.88 -5.64
C ILE A 20 -13.97 0.28 -4.27
N ALA A 21 -12.98 0.30 -3.37
CA ALA A 21 -13.11 -0.15 -1.99
C ALA A 21 -12.60 0.92 -1.02
N ASP A 22 -13.50 1.50 -0.23
CA ASP A 22 -13.23 2.54 0.75
C ASP A 22 -14.36 2.54 1.80
N ASP A 23 -14.06 2.69 3.08
CA ASP A 23 -15.10 2.72 4.12
C ASP A 23 -15.82 4.08 4.20
N HIS A 24 -15.23 5.13 3.63
CA HIS A 24 -15.82 6.46 3.55
C HIS A 24 -16.78 6.60 2.35
N VAL A 25 -18.08 6.70 2.62
CA VAL A 25 -19.13 6.81 1.58
C VAL A 25 -18.84 7.95 0.60
N THR A 26 -18.56 9.15 1.12
CA THR A 26 -18.32 10.36 0.30
C THR A 26 -17.11 10.19 -0.64
N VAL A 27 -16.07 9.48 -0.19
CA VAL A 27 -14.88 9.19 -1.02
C VAL A 27 -15.26 8.23 -2.14
N ARG A 28 -15.99 7.14 -1.84
CA ARG A 28 -16.45 6.18 -2.86
C ARG A 28 -17.32 6.85 -3.90
N GLU A 29 -18.34 7.62 -3.49
CA GLU A 29 -19.22 8.36 -4.40
C GLU A 29 -18.45 9.36 -5.25
N GLY A 30 -17.49 10.07 -4.67
CA GLY A 30 -16.61 11.01 -5.39
C GLY A 30 -15.77 10.31 -6.45
N LEU A 31 -15.14 9.19 -6.10
CA LEU A 31 -14.35 8.37 -7.03
C LEU A 31 -15.23 7.80 -8.16
N ALA A 32 -16.41 7.26 -7.81
CA ALA A 32 -17.35 6.74 -8.78
C ALA A 32 -17.81 7.83 -9.76
N ALA A 33 -18.10 9.03 -9.27
CA ALA A 33 -18.47 10.17 -10.12
C ALA A 33 -17.33 10.65 -11.04
N ILE A 34 -16.08 10.66 -10.54
CA ILE A 34 -14.88 11.01 -11.34
C ILE A 34 -14.65 10.00 -12.45
N ILE A 35 -14.68 8.71 -12.13
CA ILE A 35 -14.43 7.61 -13.06
C ILE A 35 -15.60 7.47 -14.05
N GLY A 36 -16.85 7.57 -13.60
CA GLY A 36 -18.04 7.45 -14.45
C GLY A 36 -18.19 8.56 -15.51
N ARG A 37 -17.42 9.65 -15.39
CA ARG A 37 -17.34 10.70 -16.43
C ARG A 37 -16.35 10.37 -17.55
N GLN A 38 -15.58 9.29 -17.41
CA GLN A 38 -14.59 8.91 -18.41
C GLN A 38 -15.20 7.92 -19.41
N PRO A 39 -15.12 8.18 -20.72
CA PRO A 39 -15.69 7.27 -21.72
C PRO A 39 -14.96 5.94 -21.82
N ASP A 40 -13.72 5.88 -21.35
CA ASP A 40 -12.83 4.72 -21.35
C ASP A 40 -12.80 3.93 -20.04
N MET A 41 -13.69 4.26 -19.07
CA MET A 41 -13.71 3.60 -17.75
C MET A 41 -15.15 3.27 -17.33
N LEU A 42 -15.29 2.22 -16.52
CA LEU A 42 -16.58 1.78 -15.96
C LEU A 42 -16.38 1.30 -14.52
N VAL A 43 -17.12 1.88 -13.58
CA VAL A 43 -17.20 1.36 -12.21
C VAL A 43 -18.07 0.09 -12.22
N VAL A 44 -17.49 -1.05 -11.91
CA VAL A 44 -18.17 -2.35 -11.93
C VAL A 44 -18.59 -2.84 -10.55
N GLY A 45 -18.19 -2.12 -9.51
CA GLY A 45 -18.58 -2.44 -8.14
C GLY A 45 -17.98 -1.46 -7.13
N GLU A 46 -18.60 -1.48 -5.95
CA GLU A 46 -18.18 -0.72 -4.79
C GLU A 46 -18.16 -1.64 -3.56
N ALA A 47 -17.25 -1.39 -2.62
CA ALA A 47 -17.17 -2.10 -1.35
C ALA A 47 -16.87 -1.11 -0.21
N ALA A 48 -17.46 -1.35 0.97
CA ALA A 48 -17.28 -0.50 2.15
C ALA A 48 -16.26 -1.06 3.15
N ASP A 49 -15.73 -2.26 2.88
CA ASP A 49 -14.74 -2.93 3.72
C ASP A 49 -13.92 -3.93 2.87
N GLY A 50 -12.85 -4.45 3.47
CA GLY A 50 -11.93 -5.35 2.76
C GLY A 50 -12.54 -6.71 2.43
N GLN A 51 -13.44 -7.23 3.26
CA GLN A 51 -14.10 -8.51 3.00
C GLN A 51 -15.05 -8.38 1.80
N ALA A 52 -15.90 -7.34 1.80
CA ALA A 52 -16.77 -7.01 0.67
C ALA A 52 -15.95 -6.74 -0.62
N CYS A 53 -14.77 -6.11 -0.49
CA CYS A 53 -13.86 -5.90 -1.62
C CYS A 53 -13.44 -7.23 -2.26
N VAL A 54 -12.99 -8.19 -1.47
CA VAL A 54 -12.57 -9.52 -1.96
C VAL A 54 -13.74 -10.24 -2.65
N GLU A 55 -14.92 -10.24 -2.03
CA GLU A 55 -16.13 -10.87 -2.59
C GLU A 55 -16.55 -10.23 -3.91
N ARG A 56 -16.61 -8.88 -3.98
CA ARG A 56 -16.91 -8.14 -5.20
C ARG A 56 -15.87 -8.37 -6.28
N TRP A 57 -14.59 -8.43 -5.90
CA TRP A 57 -13.52 -8.70 -6.84
C TRP A 57 -13.71 -10.08 -7.53
N LEU A 58 -14.06 -11.10 -6.76
CA LEU A 58 -14.31 -12.44 -7.29
C LEU A 58 -15.52 -12.48 -8.25
N GLN A 59 -16.56 -11.69 -7.96
CA GLN A 59 -17.78 -11.59 -8.76
C GLN A 59 -17.57 -10.78 -10.05
N CYS A 60 -16.97 -9.59 -9.91
CA CYS A 60 -16.88 -8.63 -11.01
C CYS A 60 -15.65 -8.81 -11.89
N ARG A 61 -14.57 -9.43 -11.37
CA ARG A 61 -13.29 -9.56 -12.07
C ARG A 61 -12.86 -8.24 -12.72
N PRO A 62 -12.62 -7.19 -11.93
CA PRO A 62 -12.24 -5.87 -12.44
C PRO A 62 -10.85 -5.90 -13.08
N ASP A 63 -10.59 -4.96 -13.99
CA ASP A 63 -9.27 -4.76 -14.57
C ASP A 63 -8.34 -4.04 -13.60
N VAL A 64 -8.89 -3.09 -12.83
CA VAL A 64 -8.17 -2.31 -11.81
C VAL A 64 -9.05 -2.19 -10.56
N THR A 65 -8.44 -2.27 -9.39
CA THR A 65 -9.11 -2.03 -8.11
C THR A 65 -8.45 -0.86 -7.39
N LEU A 66 -9.25 0.13 -7.01
CA LEU A 66 -8.87 1.19 -6.08
C LEU A 66 -9.23 0.74 -4.67
N LEU A 67 -8.30 0.82 -3.73
CA LEU A 67 -8.44 0.19 -2.43
C LEU A 67 -7.84 1.06 -1.33
N ASP A 68 -8.63 1.39 -0.31
CA ASP A 68 -8.08 1.98 0.91
C ASP A 68 -7.36 0.92 1.76
N LEU A 69 -6.33 1.35 2.49
CA LEU A 69 -5.63 0.49 3.45
C LEU A 69 -6.40 0.31 4.75
N ARG A 70 -7.10 1.36 5.20
CA ARG A 70 -7.77 1.37 6.50
C ARG A 70 -9.26 1.16 6.32
N MET A 71 -9.66 -0.08 6.34
CA MET A 71 -11.07 -0.48 6.27
C MET A 71 -11.42 -1.41 7.43
N PRO A 72 -12.68 -1.42 7.89
CA PRO A 72 -13.15 -2.35 8.90
C PRO A 72 -13.22 -3.79 8.38
N VAL A 73 -13.46 -4.75 9.26
CA VAL A 73 -13.63 -6.19 9.01
C VAL A 73 -12.35 -6.85 8.50
N LEU A 74 -11.84 -6.44 7.35
CA LEU A 74 -10.58 -6.87 6.76
C LEU A 74 -9.83 -5.64 6.28
N ASP A 75 -8.58 -5.46 6.74
CA ASP A 75 -7.76 -4.32 6.29
C ASP A 75 -7.36 -4.46 4.81
N GLY A 76 -6.98 -3.32 4.20
CA GLY A 76 -6.66 -3.28 2.78
C GLY A 76 -5.47 -4.16 2.40
N ILE A 77 -4.48 -4.34 3.27
CA ILE A 77 -3.32 -5.21 3.00
C ILE A 77 -3.76 -6.66 2.94
N ALA A 78 -4.56 -7.12 3.90
CA ALA A 78 -5.10 -8.47 3.91
C ALA A 78 -6.03 -8.71 2.71
N ALA A 79 -6.81 -7.70 2.29
CA ALA A 79 -7.60 -7.77 1.07
C ALA A 79 -6.73 -7.91 -0.19
N ILE A 80 -5.63 -7.14 -0.30
CA ILE A 80 -4.65 -7.28 -1.39
C ILE A 80 -4.09 -8.70 -1.43
N GLU A 81 -3.64 -9.23 -0.29
CA GLU A 81 -3.09 -10.58 -0.19
C GLU A 81 -4.10 -11.65 -0.61
N ALA A 82 -5.36 -11.52 -0.17
CA ALA A 82 -6.43 -12.45 -0.53
C ALA A 82 -6.72 -12.42 -2.04
N ILE A 83 -6.87 -11.25 -2.63
CA ILE A 83 -7.09 -11.08 -4.08
C ILE A 83 -5.89 -11.62 -4.86
N ARG A 84 -4.66 -11.29 -4.48
CA ARG A 84 -3.44 -11.72 -5.15
C ARG A 84 -3.20 -13.23 -5.05
N ARG A 85 -3.64 -13.86 -3.98
CA ARG A 85 -3.62 -15.33 -3.84
C ARG A 85 -4.58 -16.00 -4.82
N ALA A 86 -5.76 -15.41 -5.03
CA ALA A 86 -6.74 -15.91 -5.99
C ALA A 86 -6.37 -15.56 -7.46
N ALA A 87 -5.70 -14.42 -7.69
CA ALA A 87 -5.30 -13.94 -9.02
C ALA A 87 -3.96 -13.19 -8.92
N PRO A 88 -2.85 -13.87 -9.18
CA PRO A 88 -1.50 -13.26 -9.14
C PRO A 88 -1.29 -12.07 -10.08
N SER A 89 -2.10 -11.90 -11.11
CA SER A 89 -2.05 -10.79 -12.06
C SER A 89 -2.96 -9.61 -11.71
N ALA A 90 -3.73 -9.67 -10.59
CA ALA A 90 -4.64 -8.60 -10.19
C ALA A 90 -3.90 -7.25 -10.08
N ARG A 91 -4.52 -6.19 -10.60
CA ARG A 91 -4.00 -4.83 -10.62
C ARG A 91 -4.68 -4.00 -9.53
N LEU A 92 -3.92 -3.70 -8.48
CA LEU A 92 -4.42 -3.07 -7.27
C LEU A 92 -3.69 -1.74 -7.06
N ILE A 93 -4.44 -0.65 -6.94
CA ILE A 93 -3.97 0.69 -6.63
C ILE A 93 -4.42 1.02 -5.20
N VAL A 94 -3.49 1.34 -4.35
CA VAL A 94 -3.79 1.81 -2.99
C VAL A 94 -4.08 3.30 -3.01
N LEU A 95 -5.20 3.69 -2.39
CA LEU A 95 -5.58 5.08 -2.09
C LEU A 95 -5.68 5.24 -0.58
N THR A 96 -4.97 6.19 0.01
CA THR A 96 -5.02 6.43 1.45
C THR A 96 -4.90 7.91 1.80
N THR A 97 -5.44 8.31 2.96
CA THR A 97 -5.28 9.70 3.45
C THR A 97 -3.88 9.95 4.03
N PHE A 98 -3.31 8.94 4.69
CA PHE A 98 -1.97 9.00 5.29
C PHE A 98 -1.32 7.63 5.15
N GLY A 99 -0.10 7.60 4.67
CA GLY A 99 0.70 6.39 4.64
C GLY A 99 2.05 6.62 5.29
N THR A 100 2.35 5.80 6.30
CA THR A 100 3.74 5.69 6.72
C THR A 100 4.51 4.92 5.64
N ASP A 101 5.80 5.18 5.50
CA ASP A 101 6.67 4.39 4.60
C ASP A 101 6.53 2.88 4.84
N HIS A 102 6.22 2.49 6.08
CA HIS A 102 5.98 1.11 6.46
C HIS A 102 4.67 0.55 5.84
N ASP A 103 3.56 1.30 5.90
CA ASP A 103 2.28 0.86 5.32
C ASP A 103 2.40 0.72 3.80
N ILE A 104 3.08 1.68 3.17
CA ILE A 104 3.34 1.67 1.73
C ILE A 104 4.20 0.46 1.34
N SER A 105 5.29 0.21 2.07
CA SER A 105 6.17 -0.94 1.84
C SER A 105 5.41 -2.26 1.99
N ARG A 106 4.52 -2.39 3.00
CA ARG A 106 3.68 -3.56 3.19
C ARG A 106 2.71 -3.77 2.03
N ALA A 107 2.01 -2.72 1.59
CA ALA A 107 1.06 -2.79 0.49
C ALA A 107 1.74 -3.23 -0.82
N ILE A 108 2.93 -2.69 -1.12
CA ILE A 108 3.70 -3.06 -2.31
C ILE A 108 4.16 -4.52 -2.24
N ARG A 109 4.64 -4.99 -1.08
CA ARG A 109 5.00 -6.40 -0.89
C ARG A 109 3.80 -7.33 -1.02
N ALA A 110 2.63 -6.90 -0.56
CA ALA A 110 1.38 -7.64 -0.75
C ALA A 110 0.96 -7.70 -2.22
N GLY A 111 1.52 -6.84 -3.08
CA GLY A 111 1.35 -6.88 -4.54
C GLY A 111 0.59 -5.71 -5.14
N ALA A 112 0.45 -4.59 -4.42
CA ALA A 112 -0.06 -3.35 -5.00
C ALA A 112 0.83 -2.88 -6.16
N LYS A 113 0.21 -2.37 -7.23
CA LYS A 113 0.89 -1.87 -8.42
C LYS A 113 1.11 -0.37 -8.38
N ALA A 114 0.32 0.34 -7.60
CA ALA A 114 0.46 1.77 -7.39
C ALA A 114 0.03 2.15 -5.98
N TYR A 115 0.51 3.30 -5.56
CA TYR A 115 0.16 3.93 -4.30
C TYR A 115 -0.06 5.42 -4.52
N MET A 116 -1.19 5.94 -4.05
CA MET A 116 -1.59 7.33 -4.20
C MET A 116 -2.22 7.87 -2.90
N LEU A 117 -2.17 9.17 -2.71
CA LEU A 117 -2.90 9.83 -1.65
C LEU A 117 -4.34 10.15 -2.11
N LYS A 118 -5.30 10.17 -1.19
CA LYS A 118 -6.71 10.51 -1.49
C LYS A 118 -6.92 11.97 -1.90
N ASP A 119 -5.93 12.84 -1.63
CA ASP A 119 -5.91 14.25 -2.07
C ASP A 119 -5.22 14.46 -3.43
N THR A 120 -4.80 13.38 -4.08
CA THR A 120 -4.24 13.42 -5.43
C THR A 120 -5.22 14.06 -6.43
N GLN A 121 -4.68 14.84 -7.36
CA GLN A 121 -5.48 15.48 -8.40
C GLN A 121 -6.19 14.43 -9.29
N ARG A 122 -7.40 14.78 -9.74
CA ARG A 122 -8.23 13.90 -10.56
C ARG A 122 -7.50 13.34 -11.78
N GLU A 123 -6.79 14.19 -12.48
CA GLU A 123 -6.06 13.84 -13.70
C GLU A 123 -4.99 12.78 -13.43
N GLU A 124 -4.24 12.94 -12.34
CA GLU A 124 -3.20 12.01 -11.92
C GLU A 124 -3.78 10.64 -11.51
N LEU A 125 -4.93 10.62 -10.83
CA LEU A 125 -5.65 9.38 -10.51
C LEU A 125 -6.06 8.63 -11.77
N LEU A 126 -6.68 9.32 -12.74
CA LEU A 126 -7.13 8.72 -13.99
C LEU A 126 -5.97 8.18 -14.83
N ASP A 127 -4.87 8.92 -14.88
CA ASP A 127 -3.65 8.49 -15.57
C ASP A 127 -2.99 7.29 -14.88
N CYS A 128 -3.04 7.24 -13.56
CA CYS A 128 -2.57 6.08 -12.81
C CYS A 128 -3.41 4.83 -13.11
N ILE A 129 -4.73 4.95 -13.17
CA ILE A 129 -5.62 3.83 -13.53
C ILE A 129 -5.27 3.30 -14.93
N ARG A 130 -5.10 4.17 -15.92
CA ARG A 130 -4.73 3.78 -17.30
C ARG A 130 -3.36 3.10 -17.34
N ALA A 131 -2.37 3.67 -16.67
CA ALA A 131 -1.02 3.12 -16.60
C ALA A 131 -0.99 1.73 -15.95
N VAL A 132 -1.68 1.56 -14.82
CA VAL A 132 -1.76 0.26 -14.13
C VAL A 132 -2.56 -0.75 -14.97
N HIS A 133 -3.61 -0.31 -15.67
CA HIS A 133 -4.31 -1.16 -16.63
C HIS A 133 -3.40 -1.60 -17.78
N ALA A 134 -2.54 -0.73 -18.30
CA ALA A 134 -1.53 -1.05 -19.32
C ALA A 134 -0.40 -1.96 -18.78
N GLY A 135 -0.37 -2.26 -17.47
CA GLY A 135 0.62 -3.15 -16.85
C GLY A 135 1.80 -2.42 -16.20
N GLU A 136 1.79 -1.08 -16.18
CA GLU A 136 2.81 -0.29 -15.50
C GLU A 136 2.69 -0.41 -13.97
N THR A 137 3.78 -0.09 -13.30
CA THR A 137 3.84 0.04 -11.84
C THR A 137 4.15 1.49 -11.50
N ARG A 138 3.32 2.12 -10.67
CA ARG A 138 3.44 3.52 -10.25
C ARG A 138 3.76 3.59 -8.76
N ILE A 139 5.03 3.30 -8.42
CA ILE A 139 5.56 3.35 -7.05
C ILE A 139 6.57 4.50 -6.99
N PRO A 140 6.49 5.37 -5.97
CA PRO A 140 7.49 6.42 -5.78
C PRO A 140 8.93 5.86 -5.76
N PRO A 141 9.89 6.46 -6.49
CA PRO A 141 11.26 5.96 -6.58
C PRO A 141 11.96 5.75 -5.24
N LEU A 142 11.68 6.63 -4.26
CA LEU A 142 12.20 6.52 -2.89
C LEU A 142 11.77 5.21 -2.21
N LEU A 143 10.56 4.74 -2.49
CA LEU A 143 10.03 3.50 -1.92
C LEU A 143 10.61 2.27 -2.62
N VAL A 144 10.85 2.36 -3.92
CA VAL A 144 11.57 1.31 -4.65
C VAL A 144 12.97 1.13 -4.08
N ALA A 145 13.68 2.23 -3.80
CA ALA A 145 15.00 2.19 -3.17
C ALA A 145 14.95 1.58 -1.75
N LYS A 146 13.93 1.91 -0.94
CA LYS A 146 13.74 1.32 0.39
C LYS A 146 13.46 -0.18 0.32
N LEU A 147 12.60 -0.62 -0.58
CA LEU A 147 12.31 -2.05 -0.79
C LEU A 147 13.57 -2.81 -1.24
N ALA A 148 14.38 -2.21 -2.10
CA ALA A 148 15.66 -2.79 -2.51
C ALA A 148 16.63 -2.91 -1.32
N ALA A 149 16.72 -1.89 -0.47
CA ALA A 149 17.53 -1.91 0.76
C ALA A 149 17.04 -2.99 1.76
N GLU A 150 15.75 -3.23 1.84
CA GLU A 150 15.18 -4.31 2.66
C GLU A 150 15.56 -5.71 2.12
N VAL A 151 15.55 -5.88 0.81
CA VAL A 151 15.96 -7.14 0.16
C VAL A 151 17.47 -7.37 0.32
N SER A 152 18.28 -6.31 0.35
CA SER A 152 19.73 -6.38 0.60
C SER A 152 20.11 -6.63 2.09
N GLY A 153 19.12 -6.77 2.98
CA GLY A 153 19.34 -7.02 4.41
C GLY A 153 19.60 -5.77 5.25
N GLU A 154 19.45 -4.59 4.67
CA GLU A 154 19.59 -3.30 5.38
C GLU A 154 18.33 -2.90 6.16
N ALA A 155 17.19 -3.55 5.89
CA ALA A 155 15.96 -3.32 6.63
C ALA A 155 15.93 -4.00 7.99
N LEU A 156 15.17 -3.42 8.93
CA LEU A 156 14.97 -4.06 10.24
C LEU A 156 14.10 -5.32 10.07
N THR A 157 14.55 -6.41 10.67
CA THR A 157 13.76 -7.64 10.77
C THR A 157 12.58 -7.46 11.74
N ASN A 158 11.57 -8.32 11.67
CA ASN A 158 10.45 -8.29 12.62
C ASN A 158 10.91 -8.31 14.08
N ARG A 159 11.97 -9.10 14.38
CA ARG A 159 12.53 -9.18 15.73
C ARG A 159 13.23 -7.89 16.16
N GLU A 160 13.91 -7.22 15.26
CA GLU A 160 14.52 -5.90 15.50
C GLU A 160 13.45 -4.82 15.69
N LEU A 161 12.33 -4.89 14.98
CA LEU A 161 11.18 -4.00 15.17
C LEU A 161 10.52 -4.20 16.54
N GLU A 162 10.33 -5.44 16.99
CA GLU A 162 9.80 -5.74 18.33
C GLU A 162 10.71 -5.18 19.44
N VAL A 163 12.03 -5.38 19.31
CA VAL A 163 13.01 -4.83 20.24
C VAL A 163 12.97 -3.31 20.23
N LEU A 164 12.89 -2.68 19.06
CA LEU A 164 12.84 -1.23 18.89
C LEU A 164 11.54 -0.64 19.45
N ALA A 165 10.40 -1.30 19.29
CA ALA A 165 9.13 -0.87 19.87
C ALA A 165 9.14 -0.85 21.41
N LEU A 166 9.71 -1.88 22.03
CA LEU A 166 9.89 -1.92 23.49
C LEU A 166 10.93 -0.88 23.97
N LEU A 167 11.99 -0.66 23.18
CA LEU A 167 12.97 0.39 23.40
C LEU A 167 12.31 1.77 23.45
N ALA A 168 11.40 2.05 22.52
CA ALA A 168 10.68 3.31 22.41
C ALA A 168 9.76 3.59 23.62
N ARG A 169 9.20 2.53 24.19
CA ARG A 169 8.43 2.58 25.45
C ARG A 169 9.28 2.78 26.70
N GLY A 170 10.58 2.99 26.57
CA GLY A 170 11.49 3.21 27.68
C GLY A 170 11.95 1.93 28.40
N CYS A 171 11.65 0.74 27.90
CA CYS A 171 11.98 -0.53 28.54
C CYS A 171 13.49 -0.75 28.61
N SER A 172 14.01 -1.24 29.75
CA SER A 172 15.40 -1.65 29.90
C SER A 172 15.69 -2.94 29.10
N ASN A 173 16.96 -3.19 28.74
CA ASN A 173 17.34 -4.42 28.03
C ASN A 173 16.93 -5.69 28.79
N LYS A 174 16.99 -5.67 30.12
CA LYS A 174 16.54 -6.77 30.98
C LYS A 174 15.03 -7.02 30.82
N PHE A 175 14.22 -5.95 30.82
CA PHE A 175 12.77 -6.06 30.61
C PHE A 175 12.42 -6.53 29.19
N ILE A 176 13.11 -6.01 28.17
CA ILE A 176 12.96 -6.45 26.79
C ILE A 176 13.28 -7.94 26.64
N ALA A 177 14.37 -8.40 27.27
CA ALA A 177 14.77 -9.80 27.28
C ALA A 177 13.68 -10.71 27.88
N GLN A 178 13.09 -10.31 29.00
CA GLN A 178 11.96 -11.02 29.64
C GLN A 178 10.71 -11.05 28.73
N GLN A 179 10.29 -9.91 28.21
CA GLN A 179 9.12 -9.81 27.36
C GLN A 179 9.22 -10.63 26.08
N LEU A 180 10.41 -10.69 25.50
CA LEU A 180 10.66 -11.39 24.26
C LEU A 180 11.18 -12.82 24.43
N ASN A 181 11.33 -13.28 25.68
CA ASN A 181 11.86 -14.61 26.05
C ASN A 181 13.22 -14.92 25.39
N ILE A 182 14.16 -13.96 25.48
CA ILE A 182 15.53 -14.06 24.99
C ILE A 182 16.53 -13.58 26.04
N SER A 183 17.83 -13.79 25.80
CA SER A 183 18.88 -13.28 26.71
C SER A 183 19.09 -11.76 26.53
N GLU A 184 19.58 -11.08 27.60
CA GLU A 184 19.99 -9.67 27.48
C GLU A 184 21.12 -9.48 26.43
N THR A 185 21.98 -10.48 26.28
CA THR A 185 23.03 -10.47 25.26
C THR A 185 22.41 -10.45 23.85
N THR A 186 21.35 -11.23 23.63
CA THR A 186 20.60 -11.24 22.38
C THR A 186 19.92 -9.89 22.10
N VAL A 187 19.33 -9.26 23.13
CA VAL A 187 18.78 -7.89 23.00
C VAL A 187 19.86 -6.90 22.58
N LYS A 188 21.05 -6.94 23.22
CA LYS A 188 22.18 -6.08 22.85
C LYS A 188 22.63 -6.29 21.41
N SER A 189 22.63 -7.54 20.93
CA SER A 189 22.96 -7.88 19.55
C SER A 189 21.94 -7.29 18.57
N HIS A 190 20.63 -7.44 18.85
CA HIS A 190 19.58 -6.83 18.03
C HIS A 190 19.68 -5.30 18.02
N LEU A 191 19.92 -4.66 19.17
CA LEU A 191 20.09 -3.22 19.25
C LEU A 191 21.29 -2.73 18.44
N ARG A 192 22.42 -3.45 18.48
CA ARG A 192 23.60 -3.13 17.65
C ARG A 192 23.25 -3.20 16.17
N SER A 193 22.52 -4.24 15.74
CA SER A 193 22.06 -4.39 14.37
C SER A 193 21.09 -3.26 13.98
N VAL A 194 20.11 -2.93 14.85
CA VAL A 194 19.18 -1.81 14.68
C VAL A 194 19.94 -0.49 14.49
N PHE A 195 20.91 -0.19 15.35
CA PHE A 195 21.67 1.06 15.27
C PHE A 195 22.48 1.15 13.98
N ASN A 196 23.10 0.06 13.56
CA ASN A 196 23.80 0.00 12.28
C ASN A 196 22.86 0.22 11.10
N LYS A 197 21.72 -0.46 11.07
CA LYS A 197 20.74 -0.34 9.97
C LYS A 197 20.06 1.04 9.92
N LEU A 198 19.82 1.66 11.07
CA LEU A 198 19.28 3.03 11.16
C LEU A 198 20.33 4.11 10.95
N GLN A 199 21.63 3.76 10.92
CA GLN A 199 22.78 4.67 10.85
C GLN A 199 22.78 5.69 12.01
N VAL A 200 22.61 5.19 13.24
CA VAL A 200 22.57 5.99 14.47
C VAL A 200 23.57 5.47 15.50
N LEU A 201 23.98 6.33 16.42
CA LEU A 201 24.98 6.02 17.42
C LEU A 201 24.39 5.87 18.83
N SER A 202 23.14 6.27 19.05
CA SER A 202 22.52 6.29 20.37
C SER A 202 21.08 5.75 20.37
N ARG A 203 20.64 5.30 21.56
CA ARG A 203 19.26 4.87 21.82
C ARG A 203 18.25 5.96 21.46
N THR A 204 18.52 7.21 21.87
CA THR A 204 17.63 8.35 21.64
C THR A 204 17.51 8.67 20.16
N GLU A 205 18.62 8.63 19.43
CA GLU A 205 18.63 8.80 17.98
C GLU A 205 17.85 7.69 17.27
N ALA A 206 18.02 6.44 17.71
CA ALA A 206 17.29 5.30 17.15
C ALA A 206 15.78 5.49 17.26
N ILE A 207 15.29 5.92 18.44
CA ILE A 207 13.87 6.19 18.67
C ILE A 207 13.40 7.36 17.78
N ALA A 208 14.15 8.46 17.72
CA ALA A 208 13.80 9.63 16.92
C ALA A 208 13.76 9.31 15.41
N VAL A 209 14.73 8.56 14.90
CA VAL A 209 14.76 8.14 13.49
C VAL A 209 13.65 7.14 13.20
N ALA A 210 13.40 6.18 14.08
CA ALA A 210 12.36 5.18 13.92
C ALA A 210 10.95 5.82 13.91
N SER A 211 10.69 6.80 14.80
CA SER A 211 9.43 7.55 14.82
C SER A 211 9.24 8.36 13.53
N ARG A 212 10.26 9.10 13.07
CA ARG A 212 10.21 9.85 11.80
C ARG A 212 9.99 8.95 10.58
N ARG A 213 10.54 7.74 10.60
CA ARG A 213 10.37 6.75 9.51
C ARG A 213 9.07 5.95 9.63
N GLY A 214 8.24 6.21 10.66
CA GLY A 214 7.01 5.48 10.91
C GLY A 214 7.19 4.00 11.28
N LEU A 215 8.38 3.63 11.74
CA LEU A 215 8.68 2.25 12.17
C LEU A 215 8.12 1.92 13.54
N ILE A 216 7.85 2.94 14.36
CA ILE A 216 7.25 2.86 15.70
C ILE A 216 6.27 4.01 15.90
N GLN A 217 5.25 3.75 16.73
CA GLN A 217 4.34 4.78 17.24
C GLN A 217 4.72 5.05 18.72
N LEU A 218 4.87 6.31 19.09
CA LEU A 218 5.15 6.77 20.46
C LEU A 218 3.86 7.11 21.18
#